data_f411fa4b17e4667831fb06bdeda4eb86
#
_entry.id   f411fa4b17e4667831fb06bdeda4eb86
#
_cell.length_a   1.000
_cell.length_b   1.000
_cell.length_c   1.000
_cell.angle_alpha   90.00
_cell.angle_beta   90.00
_cell.angle_gamma   90.00
#
_symmetry.space_group_name_H-M   'P 1'
#
loop_
_entity.id
_entity.type
_entity.pdbx_description
1 polymer ?
#
loop_
_entity_poly.entity_id
_entity_poly.type
_entity_poly.pdbx_seq_one_letter_code
_entity_poly.pdbx_strand_id
1 'polypeptide(L)'
;CIRDRSKTQSPKHWPKTLTGVASSAKVAQMTNQFNQNRLAEATSPYLRQHMHNPVHWQPWEQAVFDEARRRNVPVLLSVGYAACHWCHVMAHESFEDAEVAALMNAHYVCIKLDREERPDLDDIYMTALSMMGEQGGWPLTMFLDPDGVPFWGGTYFPKTPQYGRPGFMQILQELARVYAEAPEKIARNCKALGDGLRARAAEEAHGKLPPDLTARAARSLAAHIDMNQGGLGAAPKFPQPFLYRFL
;
A
#
# COMPACT_ATOMS: atom_id res chain seq x y z
N CYS A 1 -44.43 -8.73 8.57
CA CYS A 1 -44.05 -7.37 8.18
C CYS A 1 -42.58 -7.35 7.80
N ILE A 2 -42.28 -7.63 6.53
CA ILE A 2 -40.92 -7.60 5.97
C ILE A 2 -40.84 -6.28 5.19
N ARG A 3 -40.04 -5.32 5.68
CA ARG A 3 -39.75 -4.07 4.96
C ARG A 3 -38.76 -4.35 3.85
N ASP A 4 -39.18 -4.06 2.67
CA ASP A 4 -38.40 -3.96 1.44
C ASP A 4 -37.22 -2.96 1.64
N ARG A 5 -35.98 -3.45 1.45
CA ARG A 5 -34.76 -2.62 1.37
C ARG A 5 -34.09 -2.86 0.01
N SER A 6 -34.75 -2.47 -1.04
CA SER A 6 -34.15 -2.33 -2.35
C SER A 6 -33.70 -0.88 -2.56
N LYS A 7 -32.58 -0.47 -1.99
CA LYS A 7 -31.80 0.72 -2.39
C LYS A 7 -30.38 0.58 -1.84
N THR A 8 -29.59 -0.30 -2.42
CA THR A 8 -28.13 -0.22 -2.30
C THR A 8 -27.64 0.80 -3.32
N GLN A 9 -27.25 1.96 -2.81
CA GLN A 9 -26.55 2.97 -3.61
C GLN A 9 -25.16 2.45 -3.94
N SER A 10 -24.86 2.33 -5.22
CA SER A 10 -23.50 2.22 -5.76
C SER A 10 -22.65 3.37 -5.25
N PRO A 11 -21.35 3.19 -4.97
CA PRO A 11 -20.45 4.29 -4.68
C PRO A 11 -20.22 5.09 -5.96
N LYS A 12 -21.07 6.09 -6.18
CA LYS A 12 -20.91 7.12 -7.21
C LYS A 12 -20.09 8.25 -6.59
N HIS A 13 -19.10 8.66 -7.35
CA HIS A 13 -18.34 9.90 -7.27
C HIS A 13 -17.14 9.95 -6.34
N TRP A 14 -15.98 9.82 -6.98
CA TRP A 14 -14.87 10.72 -6.66
C TRP A 14 -15.40 12.17 -6.79
N PRO A 15 -15.22 13.03 -5.79
CA PRO A 15 -15.71 14.40 -5.87
C PRO A 15 -15.00 15.12 -7.00
N LYS A 16 -15.79 15.63 -7.95
CA LYS A 16 -15.34 16.57 -8.96
C LYS A 16 -14.91 17.86 -8.26
N THR A 17 -13.70 18.30 -8.56
CA THR A 17 -13.13 19.64 -8.39
C THR A 17 -14.02 20.68 -7.69
N LEU A 18 -13.66 21.00 -6.45
CA LEU A 18 -14.07 22.25 -5.80
C LEU A 18 -13.08 23.34 -6.22
N THR A 19 -13.49 24.18 -7.17
CA THR A 19 -12.81 25.42 -7.52
C THR A 19 -13.06 26.45 -6.42
N GLY A 20 -12.23 26.45 -5.40
CA GLY A 20 -12.12 27.53 -4.43
C GLY A 20 -10.67 27.98 -4.38
N VAL A 21 -10.37 29.17 -4.86
CA VAL A 21 -9.04 29.78 -4.74
C VAL A 21 -8.76 30.01 -3.26
N ALA A 22 -7.97 29.12 -2.64
CA ALA A 22 -7.54 29.29 -1.27
C ALA A 22 -6.64 30.54 -1.15
N SER A 23 -6.80 31.34 -0.09
CA SER A 23 -5.97 32.52 0.14
C SER A 23 -4.49 32.11 0.27
N SER A 24 -3.57 32.99 -0.15
CA SER A 24 -2.12 32.73 -0.14
C SER A 24 -1.59 32.29 1.24
N ALA A 25 -2.17 32.81 2.32
CA ALA A 25 -1.83 32.41 3.69
C ALA A 25 -2.25 30.95 4.00
N LYS A 26 -3.40 30.52 3.50
CA LYS A 26 -3.90 29.14 3.67
C LYS A 26 -3.05 28.14 2.85
N VAL A 27 -2.61 28.54 1.66
CA VAL A 27 -1.69 27.76 0.81
C VAL A 27 -0.33 27.63 1.49
N ALA A 28 0.23 28.71 2.04
CA ALA A 28 1.51 28.70 2.77
C ALA A 28 1.44 27.83 4.04
N GLN A 29 0.32 27.86 4.75
CA GLN A 29 0.11 27.02 5.94
C GLN A 29 -0.08 25.54 5.58
N MET A 30 -0.76 25.23 4.48
CA MET A 30 -0.89 23.87 3.95
C MET A 30 0.45 23.29 3.48
N THR A 31 1.31 24.10 2.85
CA THR A 31 2.64 23.61 2.40
C THR A 31 3.57 23.33 3.56
N ASN A 32 3.45 24.02 4.68
CA ASN A 32 4.33 23.84 5.84
C ASN A 32 4.06 22.51 6.57
N GLN A 33 2.84 21.99 6.57
CA GLN A 33 2.50 20.72 7.24
C GLN A 33 3.17 19.49 6.60
N PHE A 34 3.48 19.53 5.30
CA PHE A 34 4.13 18.44 4.59
C PHE A 34 5.65 18.41 4.73
N ASN A 35 6.24 19.44 5.39
CA ASN A 35 7.66 19.52 5.69
C ASN A 35 7.99 18.96 7.09
N GLN A 36 7.11 18.19 7.68
CA GLN A 36 7.30 17.56 8.98
C GLN A 36 6.60 16.21 9.06
N ASN A 37 7.06 15.39 9.98
CA ASN A 37 6.44 14.13 10.33
C ASN A 37 5.19 14.39 11.18
N ARG A 38 4.01 13.88 10.74
CA ARG A 38 2.71 14.09 11.41
C ARG A 38 2.22 12.88 12.20
N LEU A 39 3.03 11.83 12.33
CA LEU A 39 2.59 10.58 12.98
C LEU A 39 2.47 10.67 14.51
N ALA A 40 2.95 11.74 15.12
CA ALA A 40 2.75 11.98 16.56
C ALA A 40 1.28 12.13 16.95
N GLU A 41 0.44 12.58 16.01
CA GLU A 41 -1.01 12.75 16.19
C GLU A 41 -1.82 11.45 15.95
N ALA A 42 -1.17 10.41 15.43
CA ALA A 42 -1.82 9.15 15.12
C ALA A 42 -2.23 8.37 16.38
N THR A 43 -3.33 7.62 16.28
CA THR A 43 -3.81 6.71 17.32
C THR A 43 -3.14 5.34 17.26
N SER A 44 -2.74 4.90 16.06
CA SER A 44 -2.05 3.63 15.84
C SER A 44 -0.73 3.55 16.60
N PRO A 45 -0.51 2.50 17.40
CA PRO A 45 0.79 2.24 18.02
C PRO A 45 1.91 2.08 16.99
N TYR A 46 1.63 1.44 15.85
CA TYR A 46 2.58 1.27 14.76
C TYR A 46 3.01 2.61 14.15
N LEU A 47 2.07 3.49 13.83
CA LEU A 47 2.39 4.80 13.27
C LEU A 47 3.21 5.64 14.25
N ARG A 48 2.87 5.60 15.54
CA ARG A 48 3.60 6.32 16.59
C ARG A 48 5.03 5.82 16.79
N GLN A 49 5.35 4.57 16.48
CA GLN A 49 6.74 4.07 16.48
C GLN A 49 7.61 4.83 15.46
N HIS A 50 7.00 5.40 14.43
CA HIS A 50 7.69 6.16 13.38
C HIS A 50 7.64 7.68 13.56
N MET A 51 7.06 8.20 14.65
CA MET A 51 6.84 9.64 14.86
C MET A 51 8.13 10.47 14.99
N HIS A 52 9.26 9.82 15.28
CA HIS A 52 10.58 10.46 15.40
C HIS A 52 11.48 10.26 14.19
N ASN A 53 11.01 9.55 13.16
CA ASN A 53 11.79 9.43 11.94
C ASN A 53 12.00 10.79 11.27
N PRO A 54 13.18 11.04 10.67
CA PRO A 54 13.45 12.27 9.91
C PRO A 54 12.65 12.35 8.59
N VAL A 55 12.00 11.27 8.17
CA VAL A 55 11.08 11.26 7.04
C VAL A 55 9.80 12.04 7.39
N HIS A 56 9.34 12.90 6.48
CA HIS A 56 8.12 13.69 6.64
C HIS A 56 6.88 12.81 6.39
N TRP A 57 6.69 11.80 7.23
CA TRP A 57 5.57 10.88 7.15
C TRP A 57 4.23 11.58 7.33
N GLN A 58 3.29 11.25 6.45
CA GLN A 58 1.91 11.74 6.46
C GLN A 58 0.94 10.58 6.70
N PRO A 59 -0.22 10.82 7.32
CA PRO A 59 -1.34 9.89 7.32
C PRO A 59 -1.96 9.79 5.91
N TRP A 60 -2.79 8.77 5.69
CA TRP A 60 -3.54 8.62 4.44
C TRP A 60 -4.71 9.61 4.41
N GLU A 61 -4.56 10.67 3.66
CA GLU A 61 -5.58 11.72 3.48
C GLU A 61 -5.49 12.37 2.10
N GLN A 62 -6.60 12.94 1.61
CA GLN A 62 -6.66 13.56 0.28
C GLN A 62 -5.61 14.67 0.08
N ALA A 63 -5.34 15.45 1.12
CA ALA A 63 -4.38 16.54 1.08
C ALA A 63 -2.96 16.10 0.70
N VAL A 64 -2.58 14.84 0.99
CA VAL A 64 -1.28 14.25 0.61
C VAL A 64 -1.18 14.11 -0.91
N PHE A 65 -2.25 13.63 -1.55
CA PHE A 65 -2.30 13.47 -3.01
C PHE A 65 -2.36 14.82 -3.72
N ASP A 66 -3.06 15.80 -3.13
CA ASP A 66 -3.08 17.16 -3.65
C ASP A 66 -1.69 17.82 -3.57
N GLU A 67 -0.95 17.59 -2.50
CA GLU A 67 0.44 18.04 -2.35
C GLU A 67 1.38 17.34 -3.34
N ALA A 68 1.25 16.03 -3.54
CA ALA A 68 2.02 15.29 -4.54
C ALA A 68 1.77 15.84 -5.95
N ARG A 69 0.51 16.15 -6.28
CA ARG A 69 0.13 16.76 -7.55
C ARG A 69 0.72 18.18 -7.69
N ARG A 70 0.66 18.99 -6.63
CA ARG A 70 1.22 20.36 -6.60
C ARG A 70 2.74 20.34 -6.80
N ARG A 71 3.45 19.39 -6.18
CA ARG A 71 4.92 19.25 -6.30
C ARG A 71 5.33 18.54 -7.58
N ASN A 72 4.38 17.90 -8.28
CA ASN A 72 4.65 16.99 -9.40
C ASN A 72 5.63 15.87 -9.03
N VAL A 73 5.39 15.21 -7.89
CA VAL A 73 6.20 14.10 -7.39
C VAL A 73 5.31 12.90 -7.07
N PRO A 74 5.84 11.67 -7.11
CA PRO A 74 5.07 10.49 -6.73
C PRO A 74 4.83 10.42 -5.22
N VAL A 75 3.84 9.62 -4.83
CA VAL A 75 3.60 9.23 -3.45
C VAL A 75 4.36 7.94 -3.16
N LEU A 76 5.11 7.92 -2.05
CA LEU A 76 5.70 6.71 -1.49
C LEU A 76 4.83 6.23 -0.34
N LEU A 77 4.20 5.07 -0.51
CA LEU A 77 3.36 4.42 0.50
C LEU A 77 4.13 3.28 1.16
N SER A 78 4.29 3.35 2.48
CA SER A 78 4.86 2.27 3.29
C SER A 78 3.81 1.71 4.23
N VAL A 79 3.47 0.43 4.06
CA VAL A 79 2.46 -0.28 4.86
C VAL A 79 3.13 -1.32 5.74
N GLY A 80 2.66 -1.44 6.98
CA GLY A 80 3.13 -2.44 7.92
C GLY A 80 2.20 -2.58 9.12
N TYR A 81 2.70 -3.14 10.22
CA TYR A 81 1.97 -3.31 11.48
C TYR A 81 2.93 -3.42 12.67
N ALA A 82 2.42 -3.28 13.89
CA ALA A 82 3.24 -3.13 15.08
C ALA A 82 4.20 -4.30 15.36
N ALA A 83 3.79 -5.53 15.10
CA ALA A 83 4.59 -6.75 15.33
C ALA A 83 5.43 -7.20 14.11
N CYS A 84 5.53 -6.37 13.08
CA CYS A 84 6.21 -6.70 11.83
C CYS A 84 7.74 -6.58 11.97
N HIS A 85 8.44 -7.73 12.08
CA HIS A 85 9.90 -7.76 12.23
C HIS A 85 10.64 -6.98 11.12
N TRP A 86 10.37 -7.30 9.85
CA TRP A 86 11.04 -6.65 8.72
C TRP A 86 10.67 -5.17 8.54
N CYS A 87 9.51 -4.74 9.09
CA CYS A 87 9.17 -3.32 9.14
C CYS A 87 10.09 -2.58 10.10
N HIS A 88 10.43 -3.17 11.25
CA HIS A 88 11.38 -2.61 12.19
C HIS A 88 12.80 -2.59 11.60
N VAL A 89 13.22 -3.65 10.94
CA VAL A 89 14.53 -3.69 10.26
C VAL A 89 14.63 -2.55 9.24
N MET A 90 13.62 -2.39 8.36
CA MET A 90 13.62 -1.30 7.37
C MET A 90 13.56 0.09 8.00
N ALA A 91 12.90 0.23 9.16
CA ALA A 91 12.87 1.48 9.90
C ALA A 91 14.28 1.89 10.36
N HIS A 92 15.00 0.97 11.02
CA HIS A 92 16.35 1.23 11.53
C HIS A 92 17.37 1.43 10.41
N GLU A 93 17.28 0.66 9.33
CA GLU A 93 18.25 0.78 8.23
C GLU A 93 18.02 2.00 7.34
N SER A 94 16.76 2.42 7.16
CA SER A 94 16.39 3.40 6.13
C SER A 94 15.60 4.59 6.67
N PHE A 95 14.53 4.39 7.46
CA PHE A 95 13.63 5.50 7.81
C PHE A 95 14.19 6.39 8.93
N GLU A 96 15.14 5.90 9.72
CA GLU A 96 15.87 6.64 10.75
C GLU A 96 17.15 7.30 10.20
N ASP A 97 17.54 6.95 8.98
CA ASP A 97 18.74 7.48 8.34
C ASP A 97 18.45 8.83 7.68
N ALA A 98 19.27 9.84 8.02
CA ALA A 98 19.07 11.20 7.55
C ALA A 98 19.27 11.38 6.03
N GLU A 99 20.17 10.60 5.41
CA GLU A 99 20.43 10.67 3.97
C GLU A 99 19.27 10.08 3.16
N VAL A 100 18.77 8.92 3.59
CA VAL A 100 17.56 8.30 3.01
C VAL A 100 16.37 9.22 3.18
N ALA A 101 16.17 9.78 4.38
CA ALA A 101 15.07 10.70 4.64
C ALA A 101 15.15 11.97 3.79
N ALA A 102 16.33 12.55 3.61
CA ALA A 102 16.50 13.71 2.73
C ALA A 102 16.08 13.41 1.30
N LEU A 103 16.46 12.24 0.77
CA LEU A 103 16.07 11.79 -0.56
C LEU A 103 14.55 11.56 -0.67
N MET A 104 13.95 10.89 0.32
CA MET A 104 12.52 10.66 0.39
C MET A 104 11.74 11.98 0.43
N ASN A 105 12.11 12.90 1.31
CA ASN A 105 11.45 14.18 1.49
C ASN A 105 11.56 15.10 0.26
N ALA A 106 12.69 15.04 -0.46
CA ALA A 106 12.91 15.84 -1.65
C ALA A 106 12.07 15.38 -2.86
N HIS A 107 11.94 14.07 -3.06
CA HIS A 107 11.41 13.50 -4.30
C HIS A 107 10.04 12.85 -4.17
N TYR A 108 9.51 12.72 -2.96
CA TYR A 108 8.23 12.05 -2.70
C TYR A 108 7.36 12.82 -1.71
N VAL A 109 6.07 12.52 -1.71
CA VAL A 109 5.23 12.72 -0.52
C VAL A 109 5.06 11.35 0.11
N CYS A 110 5.46 11.20 1.38
CA CYS A 110 5.59 9.90 2.03
C CYS A 110 4.39 9.61 2.94
N ILE A 111 3.68 8.52 2.70
CA ILE A 111 2.58 8.02 3.54
C ILE A 111 3.07 6.81 4.33
N LYS A 112 2.78 6.82 5.64
CA LYS A 112 2.89 5.64 6.50
C LYS A 112 1.51 5.13 6.83
N LEU A 113 1.26 3.82 6.67
CA LEU A 113 -0.05 3.21 6.83
C LEU A 113 0.04 1.98 7.73
N ASP A 114 -0.89 1.89 8.68
CA ASP A 114 -1.09 0.70 9.50
C ASP A 114 -2.15 -0.18 8.82
N ARG A 115 -1.75 -1.41 8.44
CA ARG A 115 -2.68 -2.36 7.83
C ARG A 115 -3.78 -2.84 8.80
N GLU A 116 -3.54 -2.72 10.11
CA GLU A 116 -4.53 -3.11 11.11
C GLU A 116 -5.65 -2.05 11.22
N GLU A 117 -5.35 -0.77 10.92
CA GLU A 117 -6.36 0.28 10.82
C GLU A 117 -7.01 0.35 9.42
N ARG A 118 -6.24 0.07 8.36
CA ARG A 118 -6.68 0.19 6.96
C ARG A 118 -6.42 -1.09 6.16
N PRO A 119 -7.04 -2.23 6.55
CA PRO A 119 -6.91 -3.49 5.81
C PRO A 119 -7.46 -3.41 4.38
N ASP A 120 -8.39 -2.51 4.11
CA ASP A 120 -8.92 -2.23 2.79
C ASP A 120 -7.85 -1.73 1.82
N LEU A 121 -7.00 -0.81 2.25
CA LEU A 121 -5.89 -0.30 1.45
C LEU A 121 -4.75 -1.32 1.34
N ASP A 122 -4.45 -2.03 2.42
CA ASP A 122 -3.46 -3.10 2.42
C ASP A 122 -3.80 -4.16 1.35
N ASP A 123 -5.04 -4.60 1.28
CA ASP A 123 -5.50 -5.61 0.32
C ASP A 123 -5.38 -5.12 -1.13
N ILE A 124 -5.80 -3.88 -1.41
CA ILE A 124 -5.70 -3.27 -2.75
C ILE A 124 -4.23 -3.24 -3.22
N TYR A 125 -3.32 -2.72 -2.39
CA TYR A 125 -1.93 -2.57 -2.80
C TYR A 125 -1.14 -3.88 -2.77
N MET A 126 -1.48 -4.82 -1.90
CA MET A 126 -0.95 -6.18 -1.92
C MET A 126 -1.38 -6.92 -3.18
N THR A 127 -2.63 -6.73 -3.61
CA THR A 127 -3.13 -7.26 -4.89
C THR A 127 -2.38 -6.65 -6.07
N ALA A 128 -2.14 -5.33 -6.07
CA ALA A 128 -1.35 -4.67 -7.10
C ALA A 128 0.08 -5.22 -7.17
N LEU A 129 0.72 -5.44 -6.01
CA LEU A 129 2.06 -6.05 -5.95
C LEU A 129 2.07 -7.46 -6.55
N SER A 130 1.06 -8.28 -6.23
CA SER A 130 0.93 -9.63 -6.80
C SER A 130 0.74 -9.60 -8.32
N MET A 131 0.03 -8.60 -8.86
CA MET A 131 -0.14 -8.39 -10.31
C MET A 131 1.17 -7.98 -11.01
N MET A 132 2.14 -7.41 -10.30
CA MET A 132 3.49 -7.14 -10.79
C MET A 132 4.37 -8.40 -10.83
N GLY A 133 3.86 -9.55 -10.36
CA GLY A 133 4.61 -10.81 -10.26
C GLY A 133 5.48 -10.93 -9.02
N GLU A 134 5.36 -9.99 -8.08
CA GLU A 134 6.12 -9.97 -6.84
C GLU A 134 5.43 -10.80 -5.75
N GLN A 135 6.24 -11.40 -4.88
CA GLN A 135 5.73 -12.10 -3.71
C GLN A 135 5.31 -11.10 -2.64
N GLY A 136 4.06 -11.21 -2.17
CA GLY A 136 3.52 -10.35 -1.12
C GLY A 136 4.22 -10.50 0.22
N GLY A 137 4.11 -9.49 1.07
CA GLY A 137 4.67 -9.45 2.42
C GLY A 137 4.79 -8.04 2.98
N TRP A 138 5.18 -7.93 4.23
CA TRP A 138 5.43 -6.65 4.91
C TRP A 138 6.87 -6.54 5.36
N PRO A 139 7.44 -5.29 5.30
CA PRO A 139 6.77 -4.05 4.88
C PRO A 139 6.36 -4.11 3.40
N LEU A 140 5.19 -3.56 3.08
CA LEU A 140 4.79 -3.33 1.70
C LEU A 140 5.18 -1.90 1.32
N THR A 141 5.95 -1.74 0.26
CA THR A 141 6.43 -0.46 -0.24
C THR A 141 5.87 -0.24 -1.64
N MET A 142 5.04 0.78 -1.82
CA MET A 142 4.39 1.08 -3.09
C MET A 142 4.69 2.51 -3.54
N PHE A 143 4.81 2.70 -4.83
CA PHE A 143 4.97 4.01 -5.47
C PHE A 143 3.74 4.28 -6.31
N LEU A 144 3.08 5.40 -5.99
CA LEU A 144 1.78 5.77 -6.54
C LEU A 144 1.90 7.08 -7.31
N ASP A 145 1.03 7.25 -8.30
CA ASP A 145 0.79 8.55 -8.86
C ASP A 145 -0.05 9.44 -7.90
N PRO A 146 -0.26 10.74 -8.22
CA PRO A 146 -1.07 11.62 -7.38
C PRO A 146 -2.56 11.28 -7.35
N ASP A 147 -3.02 10.29 -8.11
CA ASP A 147 -4.39 9.76 -8.06
C ASP A 147 -4.47 8.47 -7.22
N GLY A 148 -3.36 8.08 -6.57
CA GLY A 148 -3.27 6.88 -5.74
C GLY A 148 -3.15 5.58 -6.52
N VAL A 149 -2.90 5.66 -7.83
CA VAL A 149 -2.75 4.47 -8.67
C VAL A 149 -1.30 3.98 -8.62
N PRO A 150 -1.05 2.71 -8.27
CA PRO A 150 0.31 2.19 -8.18
C PRO A 150 0.95 2.05 -9.57
N PHE A 151 2.26 2.33 -9.66
CA PHE A 151 3.04 2.10 -10.86
C PHE A 151 4.24 1.18 -10.64
N TRP A 152 4.69 1.01 -9.40
CA TRP A 152 5.75 0.10 -8.99
C TRP A 152 5.66 -0.20 -7.50
N GLY A 153 6.29 -1.30 -7.05
CA GLY A 153 6.32 -1.66 -5.63
C GLY A 153 7.22 -2.85 -5.35
N GLY A 154 7.30 -3.16 -4.08
CA GLY A 154 8.00 -4.31 -3.53
C GLY A 154 7.73 -4.44 -2.04
N THR A 155 8.49 -5.32 -1.39
CA THR A 155 8.41 -5.50 0.06
C THR A 155 9.58 -4.82 0.76
N TYR A 156 10.40 -5.56 1.49
CA TYR A 156 11.59 -5.05 2.13
C TYR A 156 12.70 -4.75 1.12
N PHE A 157 13.34 -3.60 1.29
CA PHE A 157 14.56 -3.19 0.59
C PHE A 157 15.65 -2.85 1.59
N PRO A 158 16.85 -3.44 1.50
CA PRO A 158 17.99 -3.03 2.32
C PRO A 158 18.41 -1.59 1.95
N LYS A 159 19.04 -0.85 2.87
CA LYS A 159 19.51 0.51 2.58
C LYS A 159 20.46 0.55 1.37
N THR A 160 21.42 -0.38 1.34
CA THR A 160 22.39 -0.57 0.26
C THR A 160 22.21 -1.94 -0.40
N PRO A 161 22.71 -2.17 -1.64
CA PRO A 161 22.53 -3.46 -2.31
C PRO A 161 23.07 -4.62 -1.48
N GLN A 162 22.22 -5.59 -1.20
CA GLN A 162 22.56 -6.81 -0.46
C GLN A 162 21.76 -8.02 -0.95
N TYR A 163 22.31 -9.19 -0.84
CA TYR A 163 21.64 -10.46 -1.15
C TYR A 163 21.02 -10.53 -2.57
N GLY A 164 21.66 -9.87 -3.53
CA GLY A 164 21.16 -9.77 -4.91
C GLY A 164 19.96 -8.84 -5.09
N ARG A 165 19.59 -8.07 -4.07
CA ARG A 165 18.52 -7.06 -4.12
C ARG A 165 19.12 -5.66 -4.29
N PRO A 166 18.47 -4.75 -5.04
CA PRO A 166 18.88 -3.37 -5.14
C PRO A 166 18.72 -2.67 -3.78
N GLY A 167 19.55 -1.68 -3.51
CA GLY A 167 19.43 -0.85 -2.32
C GLY A 167 18.27 0.14 -2.42
N PHE A 168 17.65 0.44 -1.29
CA PHE A 168 16.50 1.35 -1.23
C PHE A 168 16.85 2.75 -1.78
N MET A 169 18.05 3.26 -1.48
CA MET A 169 18.50 4.54 -2.04
C MET A 169 18.55 4.53 -3.57
N GLN A 170 19.03 3.45 -4.17
CA GLN A 170 19.08 3.32 -5.63
C GLN A 170 17.68 3.29 -6.23
N ILE A 171 16.75 2.57 -5.59
CA ILE A 171 15.34 2.51 -6.01
C ILE A 171 14.72 3.91 -5.96
N LEU A 172 14.91 4.64 -4.85
CA LEU A 172 14.38 5.99 -4.70
C LEU A 172 14.90 6.94 -5.78
N GLN A 173 16.21 6.93 -6.04
CA GLN A 173 16.83 7.77 -7.08
C GLN A 173 16.31 7.43 -8.48
N GLU A 174 16.28 6.14 -8.80
CA GLU A 174 15.87 5.68 -10.14
C GLU A 174 14.37 5.95 -10.39
N LEU A 175 13.50 5.69 -9.43
CA LEU A 175 12.06 5.94 -9.60
C LEU A 175 11.76 7.44 -9.66
N ALA A 176 12.44 8.28 -8.88
CA ALA A 176 12.31 9.73 -8.99
C ALA A 176 12.75 10.22 -10.37
N ARG A 177 13.86 9.69 -10.89
CA ARG A 177 14.36 9.99 -12.23
C ARG A 177 13.37 9.57 -13.33
N VAL A 178 12.90 8.32 -13.27
CA VAL A 178 11.94 7.79 -14.26
C VAL A 178 10.61 8.56 -14.22
N TYR A 179 10.15 8.95 -13.03
CA TYR A 179 8.93 9.73 -12.88
C TYR A 179 9.05 11.11 -13.56
N ALA A 180 10.21 11.76 -13.45
CA ALA A 180 10.45 13.06 -14.06
C ALA A 180 10.74 12.98 -15.58
N GLU A 181 11.52 11.98 -16.02
CA GLU A 181 12.06 11.93 -17.39
C GLU A 181 11.22 11.07 -18.35
N ALA A 182 10.41 10.13 -17.84
CA ALA A 182 9.65 9.18 -18.64
C ALA A 182 8.20 9.00 -18.14
N PRO A 183 7.42 10.10 -18.04
CA PRO A 183 6.05 10.06 -17.49
C PRO A 183 5.12 9.11 -18.27
N GLU A 184 5.39 8.86 -19.54
CA GLU A 184 4.63 7.92 -20.36
C GLU A 184 4.81 6.46 -19.90
N LYS A 185 5.95 6.10 -19.30
CA LYS A 185 6.17 4.77 -18.70
C LYS A 185 5.33 4.63 -17.43
N ILE A 186 5.34 5.68 -16.60
CA ILE A 186 4.53 5.74 -15.37
C ILE A 186 3.05 5.60 -15.73
N ALA A 187 2.56 6.41 -16.67
CA ALA A 187 1.16 6.38 -17.11
C ALA A 187 0.73 4.99 -17.64
N ARG A 188 1.60 4.30 -18.39
CA ARG A 188 1.31 2.93 -18.87
C ARG A 188 1.18 1.94 -17.71
N ASN A 189 2.09 2.00 -16.74
CA ASN A 189 2.05 1.11 -15.58
C ASN A 189 0.82 1.39 -14.72
N CYS A 190 0.52 2.67 -14.43
CA CYS A 190 -0.69 3.07 -13.73
C CYS A 190 -1.95 2.57 -14.44
N LYS A 191 -2.01 2.72 -15.79
CA LYS A 191 -3.15 2.24 -16.54
C LYS A 191 -3.31 0.72 -16.44
N ALA A 192 -2.25 -0.04 -16.64
CA ALA A 192 -2.28 -1.50 -16.61
C ALA A 192 -2.72 -2.04 -15.23
N LEU A 193 -2.12 -1.52 -14.15
CA LEU A 193 -2.46 -1.93 -12.79
C LEU A 193 -3.84 -1.44 -12.37
N GLY A 194 -4.21 -0.21 -12.69
CA GLY A 194 -5.52 0.35 -12.39
C GLY A 194 -6.65 -0.38 -13.12
N ASP A 195 -6.46 -0.73 -14.39
CA ASP A 195 -7.43 -1.54 -15.15
C ASP A 195 -7.58 -2.94 -14.55
N GLY A 196 -6.48 -3.59 -14.19
CA GLY A 196 -6.49 -4.90 -13.56
C GLY A 196 -7.16 -4.91 -12.19
N LEU A 197 -6.88 -3.91 -11.34
CA LEU A 197 -7.55 -3.77 -10.04
C LEU A 197 -9.06 -3.56 -10.20
N ARG A 198 -9.49 -2.73 -11.17
CA ARG A 198 -10.91 -2.52 -11.47
C ARG A 198 -11.59 -3.77 -11.99
N ALA A 199 -10.94 -4.50 -12.88
CA ALA A 199 -11.46 -5.77 -13.40
C ALA A 199 -11.68 -6.77 -12.27
N ARG A 200 -10.68 -6.91 -11.37
CA ARG A 200 -10.78 -7.80 -10.21
C ARG A 200 -11.91 -7.41 -9.26
N ALA A 201 -12.06 -6.13 -8.97
CA ALA A 201 -13.15 -5.63 -8.13
C ALA A 201 -14.53 -5.84 -8.78
N ALA A 202 -14.62 -5.85 -10.12
CA ALA A 202 -15.87 -6.13 -10.85
C ALA A 202 -16.21 -7.63 -10.88
N GLU A 203 -15.24 -8.52 -10.65
CA GLU A 203 -15.45 -9.97 -10.58
C GLU A 203 -16.09 -10.43 -9.26
N GLU A 204 -16.34 -9.53 -8.31
CA GLU A 204 -17.09 -9.87 -7.10
C GLU A 204 -18.46 -10.45 -7.48
N ALA A 205 -18.57 -11.75 -7.23
CA ALA A 205 -19.70 -12.54 -7.69
C ALA A 205 -21.02 -12.09 -7.06
N HIS A 206 -21.86 -11.45 -7.81
CA HIS A 206 -23.26 -11.22 -7.46
C HIS A 206 -24.04 -12.50 -7.68
N GLY A 207 -24.26 -13.28 -6.63
CA GLY A 207 -25.03 -14.53 -6.74
C GLY A 207 -25.34 -15.16 -5.38
N LYS A 208 -26.26 -16.13 -5.40
CA LYS A 208 -26.49 -16.96 -4.21
C LYS A 208 -25.29 -17.88 -4.01
N LEU A 209 -24.80 -17.95 -2.78
CA LEU A 209 -23.73 -18.90 -2.42
C LEU A 209 -24.22 -20.32 -2.73
N PRO A 210 -23.41 -21.16 -3.40
CA PRO A 210 -23.76 -22.57 -3.62
C PRO A 210 -24.00 -23.28 -2.28
N PRO A 211 -25.01 -24.14 -2.18
CA PRO A 211 -25.31 -24.88 -0.94
C PRO A 211 -24.14 -25.74 -0.45
N ASP A 212 -23.29 -26.19 -1.37
CA ASP A 212 -22.10 -27.02 -1.12
C ASP A 212 -20.80 -26.26 -1.04
N LEU A 213 -20.83 -24.92 -0.88
CA LEU A 213 -19.64 -24.06 -0.90
C LEU A 213 -18.57 -24.51 0.10
N THR A 214 -18.98 -24.79 1.35
CA THR A 214 -18.06 -25.25 2.41
C THR A 214 -17.40 -26.58 2.05
N ALA A 215 -18.16 -27.52 1.53
CA ALA A 215 -17.64 -28.82 1.11
C ALA A 215 -16.70 -28.69 -0.10
N ARG A 216 -16.96 -27.78 -1.02
CA ARG A 216 -16.08 -27.48 -2.16
C ARG A 216 -14.79 -26.83 -1.67
N ALA A 217 -14.87 -25.86 -0.77
CA ALA A 217 -13.71 -25.20 -0.18
C ALA A 217 -12.84 -26.19 0.59
N ALA A 218 -13.44 -27.06 1.42
CA ALA A 218 -12.73 -28.10 2.14
C ALA A 218 -12.01 -29.06 1.18
N ARG A 219 -12.65 -29.55 0.13
CA ARG A 219 -12.00 -30.41 -0.88
C ARG A 219 -10.84 -29.70 -1.58
N SER A 220 -11.03 -28.43 -1.94
CA SER A 220 -9.97 -27.62 -2.57
C SER A 220 -8.78 -27.45 -1.66
N LEU A 221 -8.98 -27.12 -0.37
CA LEU A 221 -7.89 -27.01 0.62
C LEU A 221 -7.21 -28.35 0.86
N ALA A 222 -7.97 -29.43 1.04
CA ALA A 222 -7.44 -30.76 1.26
C ALA A 222 -6.49 -31.22 0.14
N ALA A 223 -6.77 -30.85 -1.10
CA ALA A 223 -5.91 -31.16 -2.25
C ALA A 223 -4.54 -30.48 -2.21
N HIS A 224 -4.37 -29.44 -1.38
CA HIS A 224 -3.11 -28.72 -1.21
C HIS A 224 -2.33 -29.13 0.05
N ILE A 225 -2.83 -30.08 0.83
CA ILE A 225 -2.12 -30.59 2.01
C ILE A 225 -0.93 -31.44 1.56
N ASP A 226 0.24 -31.10 2.08
CA ASP A 226 1.41 -31.96 1.94
C ASP A 226 1.32 -33.12 2.94
N MET A 227 0.98 -34.29 2.43
CA MET A 227 0.80 -35.49 3.25
C MET A 227 2.13 -36.07 3.81
N ASN A 228 3.28 -35.64 3.28
CA ASN A 228 4.60 -36.16 3.70
C ASN A 228 5.24 -35.30 4.80
N GLN A 229 5.21 -33.96 4.60
CA GLN A 229 5.87 -33.01 5.49
C GLN A 229 4.86 -32.22 6.36
N GLY A 230 3.58 -32.42 6.15
CA GLY A 230 2.53 -31.60 6.73
C GLY A 230 2.48 -30.18 6.15
N GLY A 231 1.45 -29.43 6.50
CA GLY A 231 1.26 -28.06 6.02
C GLY A 231 0.58 -27.97 4.67
N LEU A 232 0.36 -26.75 4.20
CA LEU A 232 -0.23 -26.43 2.90
C LEU A 232 0.87 -26.00 1.92
N GLY A 233 0.79 -26.51 0.70
CA GLY A 233 1.69 -26.11 -0.40
C GLY A 233 3.14 -26.56 -0.22
N ALA A 234 4.03 -25.90 -0.96
CA ALA A 234 5.48 -26.10 -0.89
C ALA A 234 6.14 -25.22 0.19
N ALA A 235 7.41 -25.48 0.51
CA ALA A 235 8.19 -24.63 1.41
C ALA A 235 8.45 -23.24 0.78
N PRO A 236 8.54 -22.16 1.62
CA PRO A 236 8.38 -22.13 3.07
C PRO A 236 6.91 -22.27 3.52
N LYS A 237 6.67 -22.99 4.62
CA LYS A 237 5.34 -23.21 5.16
C LYS A 237 5.11 -22.41 6.43
N PHE A 238 3.94 -21.79 6.53
CA PHE A 238 3.52 -21.04 7.71
C PHE A 238 2.43 -21.80 8.49
N PRO A 239 2.41 -21.74 9.82
CA PRO A 239 1.32 -22.29 10.63
C PRO A 239 0.01 -21.58 10.27
N GLN A 240 -0.98 -22.36 9.85
CA GLN A 240 -2.31 -21.83 9.50
C GLN A 240 -3.40 -22.65 10.21
N PRO A 241 -3.50 -22.60 11.56
CA PRO A 241 -4.34 -23.48 12.33
C PRO A 241 -5.84 -23.37 12.01
N PHE A 242 -6.27 -22.19 11.51
CA PHE A 242 -7.66 -21.97 11.12
C PHE A 242 -8.09 -22.84 9.94
N LEU A 243 -7.19 -23.04 8.96
CA LEU A 243 -7.48 -23.87 7.79
C LEU A 243 -7.65 -25.36 8.17
N TYR A 244 -6.82 -25.86 9.11
CA TYR A 244 -6.96 -27.23 9.60
C TYR A 244 -8.19 -27.43 10.49
N ARG A 245 -8.63 -26.40 11.20
CA ARG A 245 -9.89 -26.46 11.96
C ARG A 245 -11.13 -26.38 11.08
N PHE A 246 -11.00 -25.88 9.88
CA PHE A 246 -12.07 -25.82 8.90
C PHE A 246 -12.23 -27.15 8.15
N LEU A 247 -11.14 -27.90 7.92
CA LEU A 247 -11.14 -29.22 7.29
C LEU A 247 -11.68 -30.30 8.22
#